data_bb8b62e3df0f692b2ce197562cd31d2c
#
_entry.id   bb8b62e3df0f692b2ce197562cd31d2c
#
_cell.length_a   1.000
_cell.length_b   1.000
_cell.length_c   1.000
_cell.angle_alpha   90.00
_cell.angle_beta   90.00
_cell.angle_gamma   90.00
#
_symmetry.space_group_name_H-M   'P 1'
#
loop_
_entity.id
_entity.type
_entity.pdbx_description
1 polymer ?
#
loop_
_entity_poly.entity_id
_entity_poly.type
_entity_poly.pdbx_seq_one_letter_code
_entity_poly.pdbx_strand_id
1 'polypeptide(L)'
;EERAESVDTIHKLPRVERFGDRSIEGRRYTDPGQLDLELALVFRRGWVVGCPLWQVSEPGSWSVLNETSPFSVVVTRDTNGTLHAFRNACVHRGSSIVKACGKGTALRCAYHGWSYSLDGRLREVPRAEGFGGVDPHAMRLKAVSHAVFAGMVWINLSEDPEPLATSLMGIDEDLEPYALSEMEPIQERVFSVPVNWKSMMENAFDYYHAAEVHRHTIHAHVDSAPELAILGDHMCQNLHIAPYKWRRMLDEHCS
;
A
#
# COMPACT_ATOMS: atom_id res chain seq x y z
N GLU A 1 12.28 9.64 32.14
CA GLU A 1 11.00 9.60 32.93
C GLU A 1 9.85 10.38 32.29
N GLU A 2 10.05 11.18 31.25
CA GLU A 2 9.02 12.07 30.64
C GLU A 2 8.28 11.48 29.40
N ARG A 3 8.52 10.23 29.01
CA ARG A 3 7.84 9.59 27.85
C ARG A 3 6.72 8.60 28.21
N ALA A 4 6.35 8.45 29.47
CA ALA A 4 5.33 7.50 29.90
C ALA A 4 3.88 8.05 29.85
N GLU A 5 3.69 9.37 29.66
CA GLU A 5 2.35 9.99 29.69
C GLU A 5 1.61 10.04 28.33
N SER A 6 2.26 9.67 27.23
CA SER A 6 1.64 9.77 25.89
C SER A 6 0.85 8.53 25.45
N VAL A 7 0.86 7.44 26.21
CA VAL A 7 0.19 6.18 25.82
C VAL A 7 -1.32 6.20 26.12
N ASP A 8 -1.78 7.10 26.97
CA ASP A 8 -3.21 7.18 27.37
C ASP A 8 -4.14 7.82 26.32
N THR A 9 -3.62 8.31 25.20
CA THR A 9 -4.44 9.03 24.20
C THR A 9 -5.10 8.10 23.18
N ILE A 10 -4.65 6.85 23.07
CA ILE A 10 -5.15 5.85 22.08
C ILE A 10 -6.54 5.31 22.47
N HIS A 11 -7.06 5.62 23.65
CA HIS A 11 -8.30 5.05 24.18
C HIS A 11 -9.60 5.74 23.73
N LYS A 12 -9.59 6.60 22.69
CA LYS A 12 -10.80 7.34 22.26
C LYS A 12 -11.64 6.65 21.21
N LEU A 13 -11.17 5.53 20.65
CA LEU A 13 -11.93 4.84 19.60
C LEU A 13 -13.15 4.11 20.17
N PRO A 14 -14.30 4.17 19.48
CA PRO A 14 -15.48 3.41 19.89
C PRO A 14 -15.18 1.91 19.83
N ARG A 15 -15.25 1.24 20.98
CA ARG A 15 -15.02 -0.21 21.07
C ARG A 15 -16.18 -0.97 20.43
N VAL A 16 -15.86 -2.03 19.71
CA VAL A 16 -16.87 -2.97 19.20
C VAL A 16 -17.20 -3.96 20.32
N GLU A 17 -18.35 -3.80 20.93
CA GLU A 17 -18.82 -4.68 22.02
C GLU A 17 -19.37 -6.01 21.49
N ARG A 18 -19.83 -6.06 20.24
CA ARG A 18 -20.43 -7.24 19.64
C ARG A 18 -20.23 -7.28 18.13
N PHE A 19 -19.70 -8.40 17.63
CA PHE A 19 -19.68 -8.73 16.20
C PHE A 19 -21.03 -9.31 15.76
N GLY A 20 -21.34 -9.18 14.46
CA GLY A 20 -22.54 -9.79 13.89
C GLY A 20 -22.53 -11.32 14.08
N ASP A 21 -23.71 -11.89 14.19
CA ASP A 21 -23.95 -13.31 14.43
C ASP A 21 -24.13 -14.13 13.14
N ARG A 22 -23.90 -13.52 11.97
CA ARG A 22 -24.06 -14.16 10.67
C ARG A 22 -22.74 -14.72 10.15
N SER A 23 -22.78 -15.99 9.76
CA SER A 23 -21.67 -16.61 9.04
C SER A 23 -21.52 -16.00 7.64
N ILE A 24 -20.28 -15.88 7.17
CA ILE A 24 -19.98 -15.47 5.80
C ILE A 24 -20.07 -16.71 4.90
N GLU A 25 -20.80 -16.62 3.79
CA GLU A 25 -20.96 -17.70 2.84
C GLU A 25 -19.62 -18.05 2.18
N GLY A 26 -19.21 -19.32 2.19
CA GLY A 26 -17.95 -19.79 1.63
C GLY A 26 -17.72 -19.41 0.17
N ARG A 27 -18.80 -19.23 -0.64
CA ARG A 27 -18.69 -18.76 -2.03
C ARG A 27 -18.00 -17.39 -2.16
N ARG A 28 -18.07 -16.54 -1.14
CA ARG A 28 -17.39 -15.23 -1.15
C ARG A 28 -15.86 -15.34 -1.20
N TYR A 29 -15.32 -16.50 -0.88
CA TYR A 29 -13.87 -16.78 -0.93
C TYR A 29 -13.45 -17.59 -2.15
N THR A 30 -14.39 -18.28 -2.80
CA THR A 30 -14.07 -19.26 -3.86
C THR A 30 -14.65 -18.90 -5.23
N ASP A 31 -15.63 -18.02 -5.30
CA ASP A 31 -16.26 -17.59 -6.56
C ASP A 31 -15.38 -16.55 -7.28
N PRO A 32 -14.89 -16.85 -8.51
CA PRO A 32 -14.12 -15.90 -9.31
C PRO A 32 -14.88 -14.60 -9.61
N GLY A 33 -16.20 -14.68 -9.83
CA GLY A 33 -17.04 -13.49 -10.07
C GLY A 33 -17.10 -12.56 -8.86
N GLN A 34 -17.03 -13.11 -7.65
CA GLN A 34 -16.91 -12.31 -6.43
C GLN A 34 -15.57 -11.57 -6.37
N LEU A 35 -14.47 -12.24 -6.74
CA LEU A 35 -13.14 -11.62 -6.81
C LEU A 35 -13.12 -10.49 -7.85
N ASP A 36 -13.71 -10.68 -9.03
CA ASP A 36 -13.78 -9.65 -10.06
C ASP A 36 -14.53 -8.40 -9.56
N LEU A 37 -15.62 -8.58 -8.80
CA LEU A 37 -16.34 -7.48 -8.15
C LEU A 37 -15.47 -6.76 -7.11
N GLU A 38 -14.74 -7.48 -6.28
CA GLU A 38 -13.84 -6.92 -5.27
C GLU A 38 -12.70 -6.12 -5.92
N LEU A 39 -12.10 -6.65 -6.98
CA LEU A 39 -11.08 -5.93 -7.75
C LEU A 39 -11.64 -4.63 -8.36
N ALA A 40 -12.88 -4.65 -8.83
CA ALA A 40 -13.51 -3.49 -9.46
C ALA A 40 -14.00 -2.45 -8.46
N LEU A 41 -14.55 -2.87 -7.31
CA LEU A 41 -15.26 -1.99 -6.38
C LEU A 41 -14.42 -1.61 -5.16
N VAL A 42 -13.51 -2.48 -4.71
CA VAL A 42 -12.65 -2.22 -3.56
C VAL A 42 -11.28 -1.71 -4.03
N PHE A 43 -10.50 -2.56 -4.70
CA PHE A 43 -9.11 -2.23 -5.04
C PHE A 43 -8.95 -1.14 -6.11
N ARG A 44 -9.91 -1.01 -7.02
CA ARG A 44 -9.86 0.04 -8.05
C ARG A 44 -10.40 1.37 -7.55
N ARG A 45 -11.30 1.38 -6.58
CA ARG A 45 -11.94 2.60 -6.06
C ARG A 45 -11.37 3.07 -4.74
N GLY A 46 -10.78 2.17 -3.95
CA GLY A 46 -10.14 2.48 -2.68
C GLY A 46 -8.72 3.01 -2.85
N TRP A 47 -8.23 3.67 -1.82
CA TRP A 47 -6.83 3.95 -1.66
C TRP A 47 -6.11 2.68 -1.23
N VAL A 48 -5.03 2.35 -1.91
CA VAL A 48 -4.17 1.21 -1.58
C VAL A 48 -2.74 1.67 -1.38
N VAL A 49 -2.03 1.02 -0.46
CA VAL A 49 -0.62 1.27 -0.25
C VAL A 49 0.14 0.86 -1.50
N GLY A 50 0.91 1.78 -2.04
CA GLY A 50 1.75 1.56 -3.21
C GLY A 50 3.15 1.10 -2.82
N CYS A 51 4.05 2.04 -2.62
CA CYS A 51 5.44 1.74 -2.25
C CYS A 51 5.90 2.62 -1.09
N PRO A 52 6.93 2.20 -0.35
CA PRO A 52 7.60 3.09 0.60
C PRO A 52 8.18 4.32 -0.10
N LEU A 53 8.02 5.48 0.52
CA LEU A 53 8.47 6.76 -0.04
C LEU A 53 9.98 6.79 -0.29
N TRP A 54 10.77 6.07 0.52
CA TRP A 54 12.23 5.99 0.36
C TRP A 54 12.66 5.38 -0.98
N GLN A 55 11.85 4.48 -1.58
CA GLN A 55 12.15 3.89 -2.89
C GLN A 55 12.14 4.93 -4.03
N VAL A 56 11.45 6.03 -3.80
CA VAL A 56 11.33 7.15 -4.75
C VAL A 56 11.74 8.47 -4.10
N SER A 57 12.69 8.46 -3.15
CA SER A 57 13.19 9.66 -2.45
C SER A 57 14.05 10.55 -3.33
N GLU A 58 14.84 9.95 -4.20
CA GLU A 58 15.82 10.65 -5.03
C GLU A 58 15.23 11.11 -6.37
N PRO A 59 15.53 12.33 -6.84
CA PRO A 59 15.19 12.74 -8.21
C PRO A 59 15.72 11.73 -9.25
N GLY A 60 14.88 11.39 -10.19
CA GLY A 60 15.19 10.39 -11.21
C GLY A 60 14.83 8.95 -10.84
N SER A 61 14.38 8.67 -9.62
CA SER A 61 14.01 7.33 -9.20
C SER A 61 12.59 6.94 -9.62
N TRP A 62 12.35 5.64 -9.73
CA TRP A 62 11.01 5.08 -9.89
C TRP A 62 10.88 3.73 -9.19
N SER A 63 9.65 3.44 -8.76
CA SER A 63 9.23 2.15 -8.20
C SER A 63 8.08 1.58 -9.01
N VAL A 64 8.04 0.24 -9.15
CA VAL A 64 7.01 -0.47 -9.92
C VAL A 64 6.14 -1.29 -8.97
N LEU A 65 4.84 -1.06 -9.01
CA LEU A 65 3.84 -1.74 -8.20
C LEU A 65 3.19 -2.82 -9.07
N ASN A 66 3.67 -4.04 -8.97
CA ASN A 66 3.10 -5.18 -9.70
C ASN A 66 2.33 -6.12 -8.77
N GLU A 67 2.66 -6.15 -7.49
CA GLU A 67 2.19 -7.13 -6.52
C GLU A 67 1.15 -6.56 -5.56
N THR A 68 1.22 -5.26 -5.29
CA THR A 68 0.32 -4.58 -4.34
C THR A 68 -0.93 -3.98 -5.00
N SER A 69 -1.01 -4.03 -6.33
CA SER A 69 -2.14 -3.48 -7.08
C SER A 69 -2.60 -4.49 -8.13
N PRO A 70 -3.92 -4.62 -8.39
CA PRO A 70 -4.43 -5.44 -9.49
C PRO A 70 -3.99 -4.94 -10.88
N PHE A 71 -3.37 -3.75 -10.92
CA PHE A 71 -2.86 -3.14 -12.15
C PHE A 71 -1.45 -2.65 -11.92
N SER A 72 -0.54 -2.93 -12.86
CA SER A 72 0.82 -2.41 -12.79
C SER A 72 0.81 -0.88 -12.82
N VAL A 73 1.41 -0.27 -11.81
CA VAL A 73 1.59 1.18 -11.65
C VAL A 73 3.07 1.47 -11.52
N VAL A 74 3.54 2.55 -12.10
CA VAL A 74 4.88 3.09 -11.86
C VAL A 74 4.75 4.42 -11.13
N VAL A 75 5.45 4.52 -10.00
CA VAL A 75 5.61 5.76 -9.24
C VAL A 75 6.99 6.33 -9.57
N THR A 76 7.06 7.61 -9.89
CA THR A 76 8.30 8.27 -10.29
C THR A 76 8.53 9.53 -9.49
N ARG A 77 9.80 9.88 -9.26
CA ARG A 77 10.18 11.24 -8.83
C ARG A 77 10.94 11.90 -9.98
N ASP A 78 10.39 12.98 -10.50
CA ASP A 78 11.02 13.68 -11.62
C ASP A 78 12.29 14.43 -11.19
N THR A 79 12.96 15.05 -12.13
CA THR A 79 14.20 15.80 -11.90
C THR A 79 14.00 17.06 -11.03
N ASN A 80 12.77 17.54 -10.90
CA ASN A 80 12.41 18.68 -10.04
C ASN A 80 12.00 18.23 -8.63
N GLY A 81 12.02 16.92 -8.35
CA GLY A 81 11.62 16.35 -7.09
C GLY A 81 10.11 16.15 -6.94
N THR A 82 9.32 16.33 -8.01
CA THR A 82 7.88 16.11 -7.98
C THR A 82 7.57 14.62 -8.10
N LEU A 83 6.67 14.12 -7.25
CA LEU A 83 6.17 12.76 -7.28
C LEU A 83 5.04 12.64 -8.31
N HIS A 84 5.06 11.55 -9.07
CA HIS A 84 4.02 11.22 -10.04
C HIS A 84 3.71 9.73 -9.97
N ALA A 85 2.49 9.34 -10.34
CA ALA A 85 2.12 7.95 -10.53
C ALA A 85 1.40 7.78 -11.87
N PHE A 86 1.71 6.69 -12.57
CA PHE A 86 1.14 6.38 -13.88
C PHE A 86 0.79 4.91 -13.99
N ARG A 87 -0.19 4.58 -14.84
CA ARG A 87 -0.30 3.20 -15.30
C ARG A 87 0.98 2.81 -16.02
N ASN A 88 1.58 1.70 -15.61
CA ASN A 88 2.79 1.14 -16.22
C ASN A 88 2.44 0.45 -17.56
N ALA A 89 1.85 1.20 -18.46
CA ALA A 89 1.37 0.72 -19.76
C ALA A 89 1.72 1.73 -20.85
N CYS A 90 2.50 1.29 -21.84
CA CYS A 90 2.91 2.11 -22.98
C CYS A 90 1.69 2.49 -23.83
N VAL A 91 1.56 3.78 -24.13
CA VAL A 91 0.43 4.30 -24.94
C VAL A 91 0.38 3.73 -26.36
N HIS A 92 1.48 3.13 -26.84
CA HIS A 92 1.52 2.50 -28.15
C HIS A 92 0.65 1.22 -28.20
N ARG A 93 0.93 0.22 -27.34
CA ARG A 93 0.24 -1.09 -27.34
C ARG A 93 0.06 -1.70 -25.95
N GLY A 94 0.07 -0.90 -24.88
CA GLY A 94 -0.21 -1.37 -23.52
C GLY A 94 0.88 -2.24 -22.87
N SER A 95 2.04 -2.43 -23.52
CA SER A 95 3.15 -3.18 -22.92
C SER A 95 3.67 -2.45 -21.67
N SER A 96 4.06 -3.20 -20.64
CA SER A 96 4.74 -2.63 -19.47
C SER A 96 5.97 -1.84 -19.91
N ILE A 97 6.10 -0.62 -19.39
CA ILE A 97 7.20 0.29 -19.74
C ILE A 97 8.47 -0.14 -19.02
N VAL A 98 8.35 -0.36 -17.71
CA VAL A 98 9.42 -0.82 -16.83
C VAL A 98 8.96 -2.04 -16.04
N LYS A 99 9.91 -2.92 -15.68
CA LYS A 99 9.63 -4.18 -14.97
C LYS A 99 10.18 -4.21 -13.55
N ALA A 100 11.06 -3.27 -13.23
CA ALA A 100 11.72 -3.18 -11.93
C ALA A 100 11.92 -1.72 -11.54
N CYS A 101 12.12 -1.50 -10.24
CA CYS A 101 12.53 -0.20 -9.72
C CYS A 101 13.87 0.24 -10.31
N GLY A 102 14.11 1.54 -10.37
CA GLY A 102 15.34 2.03 -10.96
C GLY A 102 15.52 3.54 -10.84
N LYS A 103 16.57 4.03 -11.51
CA LYS A 103 16.91 5.46 -11.55
C LYS A 103 17.40 5.84 -12.94
N GLY A 104 17.01 7.02 -13.42
CA GLY A 104 17.40 7.56 -14.73
C GLY A 104 16.64 8.83 -15.08
N THR A 105 16.77 9.27 -16.32
CA THR A 105 16.13 10.51 -16.82
C THR A 105 14.87 10.25 -17.64
N ALA A 106 14.59 8.99 -17.94
CA ALA A 106 13.44 8.61 -18.76
C ALA A 106 13.07 7.14 -18.50
N LEU A 107 11.78 6.83 -18.65
CA LEU A 107 11.26 5.47 -18.72
C LEU A 107 11.25 5.02 -20.18
N ARG A 108 11.73 3.82 -20.49
CA ARG A 108 11.80 3.28 -21.85
C ARG A 108 11.06 1.97 -21.98
N CYS A 109 10.07 1.92 -22.85
CA CYS A 109 9.36 0.70 -23.18
C CYS A 109 10.27 -0.29 -23.91
N ALA A 110 10.44 -1.47 -23.36
CA ALA A 110 11.32 -2.49 -23.92
C ALA A 110 10.80 -3.08 -25.25
N TYR A 111 9.52 -2.87 -25.58
CA TYR A 111 8.92 -3.47 -26.77
C TYR A 111 9.35 -2.75 -28.06
N HIS A 112 9.15 -1.41 -28.14
CA HIS A 112 9.48 -0.63 -29.34
C HIS A 112 10.33 0.60 -29.06
N GLY A 113 10.86 0.75 -27.84
CA GLY A 113 11.77 1.83 -27.48
C GLY A 113 11.11 3.20 -27.24
N TRP A 114 9.78 3.29 -27.25
CA TRP A 114 9.11 4.55 -26.90
C TRP A 114 9.55 4.99 -25.49
N SER A 115 9.96 6.24 -25.36
CA SER A 115 10.47 6.76 -24.09
C SER A 115 9.62 7.91 -23.56
N TYR A 116 9.55 7.98 -22.23
CA TYR A 116 8.74 8.95 -21.49
C TYR A 116 9.62 9.66 -20.48
N SER A 117 9.41 10.96 -20.30
CA SER A 117 9.97 11.67 -19.15
C SER A 117 9.31 11.18 -17.85
N LEU A 118 9.94 11.45 -16.73
CA LEU A 118 9.45 10.99 -15.42
C LEU A 118 8.16 11.71 -14.99
N ASP A 119 7.78 12.80 -15.66
CA ASP A 119 6.47 13.45 -15.54
C ASP A 119 5.40 12.84 -16.48
N GLY A 120 5.72 11.73 -17.14
CA GLY A 120 4.83 10.93 -17.96
C GLY A 120 4.66 11.40 -19.42
N ARG A 121 5.29 12.48 -19.86
CA ARG A 121 5.20 12.94 -21.26
C ARG A 121 5.99 12.03 -22.20
N LEU A 122 5.44 11.75 -23.37
CA LEU A 122 6.17 11.05 -24.43
C LEU A 122 7.33 11.93 -24.91
N ARG A 123 8.54 11.38 -24.94
CA ARG A 123 9.78 12.07 -25.35
C ARG A 123 10.24 11.69 -26.74
N GLU A 124 10.21 10.40 -27.02
CA GLU A 124 10.82 9.85 -28.24
C GLU A 124 10.00 8.68 -28.75
N VAL A 125 9.79 8.68 -30.05
CA VAL A 125 9.20 7.59 -30.83
C VAL A 125 10.23 7.17 -31.88
N PRO A 126 10.87 6.01 -31.73
CA PRO A 126 11.80 5.52 -32.74
C PRO A 126 11.10 5.36 -34.10
N ARG A 127 11.72 5.86 -35.19
CA ARG A 127 11.16 5.86 -36.54
C ARG A 127 9.80 6.55 -36.63
N ALA A 128 9.69 7.74 -36.01
CA ALA A 128 8.47 8.52 -35.93
C ALA A 128 7.84 8.81 -37.28
N GLU A 129 8.65 8.88 -38.34
CA GLU A 129 8.24 9.06 -39.74
C GLU A 129 7.27 7.98 -40.23
N GLY A 130 7.30 6.79 -39.62
CA GLY A 130 6.37 5.69 -39.92
C GLY A 130 5.00 5.81 -39.23
N PHE A 131 4.84 6.78 -38.33
CA PHE A 131 3.63 6.98 -37.54
C PHE A 131 2.95 8.28 -37.97
N GLY A 132 2.21 8.25 -39.09
CA GLY A 132 1.47 9.44 -39.57
C GLY A 132 0.50 9.97 -38.52
N GLY A 133 0.65 11.24 -38.10
CA GLY A 133 -0.26 11.92 -37.18
C GLY A 133 -0.02 11.71 -35.69
N VAL A 134 1.06 11.05 -35.28
CA VAL A 134 1.45 11.01 -33.87
C VAL A 134 2.12 12.31 -33.48
N ASP A 135 1.48 13.10 -32.64
CA ASP A 135 2.12 14.23 -31.96
C ASP A 135 2.66 13.76 -30.58
N PRO A 136 3.99 13.60 -30.44
CA PRO A 136 4.57 13.19 -29.16
C PRO A 136 4.25 14.17 -28.03
N HIS A 137 4.06 15.45 -28.31
CA HIS A 137 3.79 16.46 -27.29
C HIS A 137 2.38 16.36 -26.72
N ALA A 138 1.43 15.81 -27.48
CA ALA A 138 0.07 15.57 -27.01
C ALA A 138 -0.09 14.26 -26.22
N MET A 139 0.90 13.35 -26.29
CA MET A 139 0.81 12.03 -25.66
C MET A 139 1.49 11.96 -24.31
N ARG A 140 0.84 11.29 -23.38
CA ARG A 140 1.38 11.02 -22.04
C ARG A 140 0.85 9.72 -21.47
N LEU A 141 1.55 9.20 -20.47
CA LEU A 141 1.08 8.08 -19.67
C LEU A 141 -0.22 8.46 -18.94
N LYS A 142 -1.10 7.48 -18.74
CA LYS A 142 -2.33 7.69 -17.95
C LYS A 142 -1.93 7.89 -16.50
N ALA A 143 -2.20 9.08 -15.97
CA ALA A 143 -1.95 9.41 -14.57
C ALA A 143 -2.79 8.53 -13.64
N VAL A 144 -2.24 8.29 -12.45
CA VAL A 144 -2.88 7.60 -11.32
C VAL A 144 -2.86 8.57 -10.14
N SER A 145 -3.99 8.70 -9.47
CA SER A 145 -4.08 9.51 -8.26
C SER A 145 -3.18 8.94 -7.18
N HIS A 146 -2.43 9.81 -6.53
CA HIS A 146 -1.48 9.42 -5.49
C HIS A 146 -1.42 10.45 -4.37
N ALA A 147 -1.05 10.00 -3.18
CA ALA A 147 -0.82 10.83 -2.00
C ALA A 147 0.28 10.19 -1.14
N VAL A 148 0.86 10.97 -0.23
CA VAL A 148 1.86 10.49 0.72
C VAL A 148 1.27 10.55 2.12
N PHE A 149 1.32 9.43 2.82
CA PHE A 149 0.93 9.36 4.22
C PHE A 149 1.73 8.26 4.92
N ALA A 150 2.16 8.51 6.16
CA ALA A 150 2.88 7.57 7.01
C ALA A 150 4.13 6.94 6.34
N GLY A 151 4.91 7.74 5.60
CA GLY A 151 6.12 7.27 4.90
C GLY A 151 5.86 6.38 3.67
N MET A 152 4.60 6.24 3.25
CA MET A 152 4.18 5.44 2.10
C MET A 152 3.58 6.30 1.01
N VAL A 153 3.76 5.89 -0.24
CA VAL A 153 3.00 6.41 -1.38
C VAL A 153 1.73 5.58 -1.52
N TRP A 154 0.59 6.24 -1.43
CA TRP A 154 -0.72 5.66 -1.65
C TRP A 154 -1.20 5.95 -3.06
N ILE A 155 -1.91 5.02 -3.67
CA ILE A 155 -2.46 5.17 -5.01
C ILE A 155 -3.96 4.89 -5.03
N ASN A 156 -4.67 5.55 -5.95
CA ASN A 156 -6.08 5.27 -6.23
C ASN A 156 -6.31 5.25 -7.75
N LEU A 157 -6.95 4.20 -8.24
CA LEU A 157 -7.16 3.98 -9.68
C LEU A 157 -8.46 4.58 -10.22
N SER A 158 -9.25 5.25 -9.37
CA SER A 158 -10.42 6.02 -9.80
C SER A 158 -9.97 7.26 -10.60
N GLU A 159 -10.86 7.77 -11.43
CA GLU A 159 -10.57 9.00 -12.18
C GLU A 159 -10.62 10.25 -11.30
N ASP A 160 -11.52 10.27 -10.32
CA ASP A 160 -11.70 11.36 -9.35
C ASP A 160 -11.95 10.77 -7.95
N PRO A 161 -10.90 10.29 -7.27
CA PRO A 161 -11.05 9.73 -5.94
C PRO A 161 -11.21 10.84 -4.89
N GLU A 162 -11.94 10.50 -3.83
CA GLU A 162 -11.93 11.30 -2.62
C GLU A 162 -10.50 11.47 -2.10
N PRO A 163 -10.14 12.64 -1.51
CA PRO A 163 -8.81 12.83 -0.93
C PRO A 163 -8.46 11.75 0.10
N LEU A 164 -7.21 11.29 0.12
CA LEU A 164 -6.76 10.27 1.07
C LEU A 164 -7.06 10.66 2.52
N ALA A 165 -6.86 11.91 2.89
CA ALA A 165 -7.14 12.40 4.24
C ALA A 165 -8.61 12.20 4.66
N THR A 166 -9.55 12.38 3.73
CA THR A 166 -10.98 12.07 3.99
C THR A 166 -11.19 10.57 4.17
N SER A 167 -10.54 9.76 3.34
CA SER A 167 -10.65 8.30 3.42
C SER A 167 -10.06 7.72 4.69
N LEU A 168 -9.05 8.36 5.30
CA LEU A 168 -8.41 7.90 6.54
C LEU A 168 -9.31 8.08 7.77
N MET A 169 -10.29 9.00 7.73
CA MET A 169 -11.32 9.15 8.76
C MET A 169 -10.80 9.31 10.20
N GLY A 170 -9.67 9.99 10.39
CA GLY A 170 -9.06 10.20 11.71
C GLY A 170 -8.05 9.14 12.14
N ILE A 171 -7.81 8.08 11.35
CA ILE A 171 -6.73 7.10 11.61
C ILE A 171 -5.36 7.80 11.63
N ASP A 172 -5.20 8.88 10.89
CA ASP A 172 -3.99 9.69 10.85
C ASP A 172 -3.62 10.23 12.23
N GLU A 173 -4.60 10.68 13.02
CA GLU A 173 -4.39 11.13 14.40
C GLU A 173 -3.92 9.97 15.31
N ASP A 174 -4.48 8.77 15.12
CA ASP A 174 -4.10 7.58 15.90
C ASP A 174 -2.71 7.05 15.53
N LEU A 175 -2.26 7.27 14.29
CA LEU A 175 -0.96 6.81 13.81
C LEU A 175 0.17 7.84 14.05
N GLU A 176 -0.14 9.09 14.33
CA GLU A 176 0.85 10.15 14.57
C GLU A 176 1.89 9.79 15.65
N PRO A 177 1.51 9.20 16.82
CA PRO A 177 2.46 8.87 17.88
C PRO A 177 3.53 7.84 17.47
N TYR A 178 3.27 7.05 16.43
CA TYR A 178 4.20 6.03 15.95
C TYR A 178 5.28 6.58 15.02
N ALA A 179 5.19 7.84 14.59
CA ALA A 179 6.15 8.50 13.69
C ALA A 179 6.54 7.63 12.48
N LEU A 180 5.56 6.98 11.84
CA LEU A 180 5.78 5.99 10.77
C LEU A 180 6.62 6.52 9.60
N SER A 181 6.55 7.83 9.33
CA SER A 181 7.36 8.49 8.30
C SER A 181 8.86 8.55 8.61
N GLU A 182 9.24 8.37 9.87
CA GLU A 182 10.62 8.37 10.35
C GLU A 182 11.20 6.96 10.48
N MET A 183 10.37 5.92 10.27
CA MET A 183 10.81 4.54 10.33
C MET A 183 11.62 4.16 9.09
N GLU A 184 12.72 3.43 9.32
CA GLU A 184 13.53 2.85 8.26
C GLU A 184 13.16 1.38 8.04
N PRO A 185 13.13 0.91 6.78
CA PRO A 185 12.85 -0.50 6.50
C PRO A 185 14.03 -1.37 6.91
N ILE A 186 13.79 -2.36 7.74
CA ILE A 186 14.81 -3.33 8.15
C ILE A 186 14.88 -4.47 7.13
N GLN A 187 13.73 -4.95 6.66
CA GLN A 187 13.66 -6.07 5.74
C GLN A 187 12.32 -6.07 4.99
N GLU A 188 12.37 -6.47 3.73
CA GLU A 188 11.18 -6.78 2.91
C GLU A 188 11.17 -8.27 2.57
N ARG A 189 10.00 -8.90 2.73
CA ARG A 189 9.76 -10.28 2.29
C ARG A 189 8.42 -10.36 1.59
N VAL A 190 8.41 -11.00 0.42
CA VAL A 190 7.20 -11.23 -0.37
C VAL A 190 6.91 -12.72 -0.36
N PHE A 191 5.68 -13.08 -0.01
CA PHE A 191 5.18 -14.45 -0.03
C PHE A 191 3.98 -14.53 -0.96
N SER A 192 4.00 -15.51 -1.87
CA SER A 192 2.83 -15.85 -2.68
C SER A 192 2.14 -17.05 -2.04
N VAL A 193 0.88 -16.87 -1.66
CA VAL A 193 0.07 -17.91 -1.03
C VAL A 193 -1.22 -18.13 -1.81
N PRO A 194 -1.64 -19.40 -2.05
CA PRO A 194 -2.82 -19.72 -2.86
C PRO A 194 -4.12 -19.62 -2.03
N VAL A 195 -4.39 -18.44 -1.47
CA VAL A 195 -5.59 -18.17 -0.67
C VAL A 195 -6.26 -16.87 -1.11
N ASN A 196 -7.54 -16.72 -0.78
CA ASN A 196 -8.24 -15.47 -0.99
C ASN A 196 -7.69 -14.37 -0.07
N TRP A 197 -7.54 -13.15 -0.58
CA TRP A 197 -7.00 -12.02 0.17
C TRP A 197 -7.76 -11.74 1.48
N LYS A 198 -9.10 -11.95 1.49
CA LYS A 198 -9.91 -11.77 2.71
C LYS A 198 -9.50 -12.74 3.82
N SER A 199 -9.18 -13.99 3.47
CA SER A 199 -8.70 -14.95 4.47
C SER A 199 -7.40 -14.52 5.12
N MET A 200 -6.50 -13.85 4.38
CA MET A 200 -5.28 -13.28 4.97
C MET A 200 -5.59 -12.12 5.91
N MET A 201 -6.50 -11.22 5.50
CA MET A 201 -6.92 -10.09 6.35
C MET A 201 -7.63 -10.57 7.61
N GLU A 202 -8.58 -11.50 7.48
CA GLU A 202 -9.31 -12.07 8.61
C GLU A 202 -8.36 -12.78 9.59
N ASN A 203 -7.40 -13.55 9.09
CA ASN A 203 -6.39 -14.19 9.92
C ASN A 203 -5.54 -13.18 10.69
N ALA A 204 -5.20 -12.03 10.09
CA ALA A 204 -4.45 -10.97 10.77
C ALA A 204 -5.25 -10.32 11.91
N PHE A 205 -6.57 -10.19 11.76
CA PHE A 205 -7.46 -9.62 12.77
C PHE A 205 -8.03 -10.66 13.76
N ASP A 206 -7.92 -11.95 13.47
CA ASP A 206 -8.32 -13.01 14.41
C ASP A 206 -7.21 -13.30 15.42
N TYR A 207 -7.23 -12.60 16.55
CA TYR A 207 -6.30 -12.91 17.65
C TYR A 207 -6.68 -14.17 18.43
N TYR A 208 -7.89 -14.69 18.25
CA TYR A 208 -8.38 -15.84 19.02
C TYR A 208 -7.51 -17.09 18.83
N HIS A 209 -7.01 -17.32 17.60
CA HIS A 209 -6.11 -18.44 17.32
C HIS A 209 -4.70 -18.27 17.93
N ALA A 210 -4.31 -17.04 18.31
CA ALA A 210 -2.94 -16.78 18.75
C ALA A 210 -2.55 -17.56 20.00
N ALA A 211 -3.50 -17.83 20.91
CA ALA A 211 -3.26 -18.61 22.13
C ALA A 211 -2.83 -20.07 21.85
N GLU A 212 -3.32 -20.63 20.76
CA GLU A 212 -3.02 -22.01 20.36
C GLU A 212 -1.89 -22.10 19.34
N VAL A 213 -2.01 -21.33 18.25
CA VAL A 213 -1.07 -21.41 17.11
C VAL A 213 0.22 -20.64 17.39
N HIS A 214 0.12 -19.50 18.06
CA HIS A 214 1.23 -18.57 18.30
C HIS A 214 1.59 -18.44 19.78
N ARG A 215 1.35 -19.50 20.59
CA ARG A 215 1.57 -19.48 22.04
C ARG A 215 2.98 -19.09 22.48
N HIS A 216 3.98 -19.47 21.68
CA HIS A 216 5.40 -19.25 21.98
C HIS A 216 5.99 -18.03 21.25
N THR A 217 5.20 -17.33 20.46
CA THR A 217 5.60 -16.15 19.70
C THR A 217 4.74 -14.95 20.09
N ILE A 218 3.77 -14.58 19.30
CA ILE A 218 2.94 -13.38 19.50
C ILE A 218 2.22 -13.43 20.86
N HIS A 219 1.54 -14.53 21.20
CA HIS A 219 0.75 -14.63 22.43
C HIS A 219 1.59 -14.55 23.70
N ALA A 220 2.83 -15.03 23.67
CA ALA A 220 3.75 -14.93 24.81
C ALA A 220 4.09 -13.48 25.19
N HIS A 221 3.96 -12.54 24.28
CA HIS A 221 4.33 -11.13 24.43
C HIS A 221 3.14 -10.20 24.67
N VAL A 222 1.92 -10.63 24.41
CA VAL A 222 0.70 -9.82 24.58
C VAL A 222 0.09 -10.07 25.96
N ASP A 223 -0.34 -9.00 26.64
CA ASP A 223 -0.84 -9.06 28.01
C ASP A 223 -2.36 -9.22 28.12
N SER A 224 -3.08 -8.78 27.10
CA SER A 224 -4.55 -8.76 27.13
C SER A 224 -5.14 -9.13 25.76
N ALA A 225 -6.42 -9.44 25.76
CA ALA A 225 -7.16 -9.56 24.50
C ALA A 225 -7.07 -8.24 23.72
N PRO A 226 -6.99 -8.30 22.38
CA PRO A 226 -6.92 -7.10 21.56
C PRO A 226 -8.17 -6.25 21.72
N GLU A 227 -7.98 -4.95 21.67
CA GLU A 227 -9.07 -4.01 21.54
C GLU A 227 -9.34 -3.78 20.06
N LEU A 228 -10.61 -3.93 19.67
CA LEU A 228 -11.05 -3.71 18.29
C LEU A 228 -11.90 -2.45 18.23
N ALA A 229 -11.64 -1.61 17.25
CA ALA A 229 -12.44 -0.43 16.95
C ALA A 229 -12.79 -0.39 15.45
N ILE A 230 -13.95 0.18 15.13
CA ILE A 230 -14.38 0.45 13.76
C ILE A 230 -14.47 1.96 13.59
N LEU A 231 -13.77 2.49 12.58
CA LEU A 231 -13.76 3.88 12.18
C LEU A 231 -14.26 3.97 10.74
N GLY A 232 -15.56 4.26 10.56
CA GLY A 232 -16.16 4.24 9.24
C GLY A 232 -15.96 2.91 8.54
N ASP A 233 -15.20 2.90 7.46
CA ASP A 233 -14.89 1.70 6.66
C ASP A 233 -13.59 0.99 7.10
N HIS A 234 -12.97 1.45 8.19
CA HIS A 234 -11.72 0.91 8.69
C HIS A 234 -11.91 0.12 9.98
N MET A 235 -11.05 -0.87 10.18
CA MET A 235 -10.94 -1.62 11.44
C MET A 235 -9.53 -1.43 12.01
N CYS A 236 -9.48 -1.08 13.28
CA CYS A 236 -8.24 -0.96 14.04
C CYS A 236 -8.19 -2.05 15.10
N GLN A 237 -7.03 -2.67 15.26
CA GLN A 237 -6.77 -3.64 16.32
C GLN A 237 -5.54 -3.21 17.13
N ASN A 238 -5.73 -3.00 18.43
CA ASN A 238 -4.66 -2.66 19.35
C ASN A 238 -4.25 -3.87 20.19
N LEU A 239 -2.96 -4.20 20.17
CA LEU A 239 -2.35 -5.25 21.00
C LEU A 239 -1.48 -4.59 22.06
N HIS A 240 -1.77 -4.86 23.34
CA HIS A 240 -0.99 -4.33 24.45
C HIS A 240 0.16 -5.29 24.79
N ILE A 241 1.38 -4.76 24.74
CA ILE A 241 2.60 -5.49 25.11
C ILE A 241 3.15 -4.87 26.39
N ALA A 242 3.27 -5.65 27.46
CA ALA A 242 3.86 -5.13 28.70
C ALA A 242 5.30 -4.68 28.49
N PRO A 243 5.74 -3.57 29.11
CA PRO A 243 7.09 -3.04 28.94
C PRO A 243 8.21 -4.05 29.26
N TYR A 244 8.01 -4.94 30.23
CA TYR A 244 8.97 -5.97 30.58
C TYR A 244 9.05 -7.10 29.52
N LYS A 245 7.91 -7.44 28.89
CA LYS A 245 7.86 -8.41 27.80
C LYS A 245 8.50 -7.84 26.52
N TRP A 246 8.25 -6.56 26.25
CA TRP A 246 8.90 -5.85 25.14
C TRP A 246 10.42 -5.86 25.28
N ARG A 247 10.94 -5.54 26.47
CA ARG A 247 12.37 -5.57 26.74
C ARG A 247 12.98 -6.97 26.50
N ARG A 248 12.34 -8.00 27.01
CA ARG A 248 12.74 -9.38 26.80
C ARG A 248 12.76 -9.76 25.31
N MET A 249 11.74 -9.35 24.57
CA MET A 249 11.67 -9.61 23.12
C MET A 249 12.84 -8.95 22.36
N LEU A 250 13.20 -7.72 22.72
CA LEU A 250 14.37 -7.04 22.15
C LEU A 250 15.69 -7.77 22.48
N ASP A 251 15.87 -8.20 23.72
CA ASP A 251 17.07 -8.93 24.17
C ASP A 251 17.23 -10.29 23.47
N GLU A 252 16.13 -10.98 23.18
CA GLU A 252 16.12 -12.29 22.55
C GLU A 252 16.29 -12.25 21.00
N HIS A 253 15.94 -11.13 20.34
CA HIS A 253 15.85 -11.05 18.88
C HIS A 253 16.71 -9.95 18.23
N CYS A 254 17.30 -9.05 19.02
CA CYS A 254 18.12 -7.94 18.54
C CYS A 254 19.60 -8.00 19.01
N SER A 255 20.05 -9.15 19.56
CA SER A 255 21.44 -9.38 20.00
C SER A 255 22.29 -10.04 18.92
#